data_10b7ea189846bf825af14eed17ac33c4
#
_entry.id   10b7ea189846bf825af14eed17ac33c4
#
_cell.length_a   1.000
_cell.length_b   1.000
_cell.length_c   1.000
_cell.angle_alpha   90.00
_cell.angle_beta   90.00
_cell.angle_gamma   90.00
#
_symmetry.space_group_name_H-M   'P 1'
#
loop_
_entity.id
_entity.type
_entity.pdbx_description
1 polymer ?
#
loop_
_entity_poly.entity_id
_entity_poly.type
_entity_poly.pdbx_seq_one_letter_code
_entity_poly.pdbx_strand_id
1 'polypeptide(L)'
;MTVRAPSTSPVLDDGVVWPEDAVEVGRVVDAWGVKGGIKVQPFSSDPQALFCTKKWFLRPAEASAGAVSRPGAASPAAGMTTAGVPKLARPRFLQVKSAREQGDVVVVTADDLVDRNAAEALKGARVFVSRSAFPTPDEGEFYWVDLIGLDVRNPQGEALGRVADLLDTGPQSVLRCEYADADGKPAERLIPFVSAYILSVSLADKLIVADWGLDY
;
A
#
# COMPACT_ATOMS: atom_id res chain seq x y z
N MET A 1 0.05 14.10 -28.82
CA MET A 1 0.72 14.72 -27.65
C MET A 1 -0.35 15.02 -26.61
N THR A 2 -0.60 14.13 -25.68
CA THR A 2 -1.56 14.35 -24.60
C THR A 2 -0.78 14.93 -23.43
N VAL A 3 -0.92 16.23 -23.20
CA VAL A 3 -0.34 16.93 -22.06
C VAL A 3 -1.09 16.48 -20.81
N ARG A 4 -0.44 15.64 -20.00
CA ARG A 4 -0.94 15.28 -18.68
C ARG A 4 -0.94 16.54 -17.82
N ALA A 5 -2.14 16.96 -17.39
CA ALA A 5 -2.28 18.07 -16.47
C ALA A 5 -1.42 17.85 -15.22
N PRO A 6 -0.79 18.90 -14.65
CA PRO A 6 -0.05 18.78 -13.42
C PRO A 6 -1.01 18.32 -12.31
N SER A 7 -0.77 17.15 -11.75
CA SER A 7 -1.49 16.68 -10.57
C SER A 7 -1.05 17.56 -9.40
N THR A 8 -1.87 18.54 -9.06
CA THR A 8 -1.64 19.37 -7.88
C THR A 8 -1.82 18.46 -6.65
N SER A 9 -0.72 18.08 -6.02
CA SER A 9 -0.75 17.32 -4.77
C SER A 9 -1.56 18.09 -3.73
N PRO A 10 -2.53 17.45 -3.05
CA PRO A 10 -3.37 18.14 -2.07
C PRO A 10 -2.52 18.63 -0.90
N VAL A 11 -2.70 19.90 -0.52
CA VAL A 11 -2.15 20.46 0.71
C VAL A 11 -3.05 20.02 1.85
N LEU A 12 -2.47 19.44 2.90
CA LEU A 12 -3.17 18.98 4.09
C LEU A 12 -3.46 20.16 5.03
N ASP A 13 -4.36 19.94 6.00
CA ASP A 13 -4.77 20.97 6.96
C ASP A 13 -3.57 21.55 7.75
N ASP A 14 -2.49 20.80 7.92
CA ASP A 14 -1.24 21.22 8.59
C ASP A 14 -0.26 21.94 7.64
N GLY A 15 -0.66 22.29 6.42
CA GLY A 15 0.20 22.92 5.41
C GLY A 15 1.23 21.97 4.77
N VAL A 16 1.22 20.71 5.11
CA VAL A 16 2.10 19.68 4.54
C VAL A 16 1.53 19.22 3.19
N VAL A 17 2.38 19.16 2.18
CA VAL A 17 2.00 18.69 0.85
C VAL A 17 2.02 17.16 0.82
N TRP A 18 0.96 16.55 0.28
CA TRP A 18 0.91 15.11 0.03
C TRP A 18 1.99 14.72 -0.98
N PRO A 19 2.86 13.74 -0.69
CA PRO A 19 3.92 13.34 -1.61
C PRO A 19 3.36 12.72 -2.89
N GLU A 20 3.91 13.11 -4.04
CA GLU A 20 3.51 12.57 -5.35
C GLU A 20 3.88 11.09 -5.49
N ASP A 21 4.94 10.68 -4.79
CA ASP A 21 5.48 9.32 -4.72
C ASP A 21 4.95 8.52 -3.52
N ALA A 22 3.78 8.90 -2.98
CA ALA A 22 3.19 8.22 -1.83
C ALA A 22 2.89 6.75 -2.11
N VAL A 23 3.43 5.87 -1.28
CA VAL A 23 3.21 4.43 -1.31
C VAL A 23 2.42 4.01 -0.10
N GLU A 24 1.38 3.20 -0.30
CA GLU A 24 0.61 2.60 0.79
C GLU A 24 1.41 1.43 1.39
N VAL A 25 1.68 1.51 2.69
CA VAL A 25 2.54 0.55 3.41
C VAL A 25 1.83 -0.23 4.50
N GLY A 26 0.58 0.12 4.80
CA GLY A 26 -0.20 -0.58 5.81
C GLY A 26 -1.50 0.11 6.17
N ARG A 27 -2.17 -0.44 7.20
CA ARG A 27 -3.45 0.06 7.69
C ARG A 27 -3.49 0.12 9.20
N VAL A 28 -4.08 1.15 9.76
CA VAL A 28 -4.35 1.25 11.20
C VAL A 28 -5.46 0.27 11.57
N VAL A 29 -5.13 -0.72 12.39
CA VAL A 29 -6.09 -1.77 12.80
C VAL A 29 -6.76 -1.47 14.12
N ASP A 30 -6.03 -0.82 15.07
CA ASP A 30 -6.61 -0.51 16.38
C ASP A 30 -5.83 0.59 17.11
N ALA A 31 -6.43 1.15 18.17
CA ALA A 31 -5.74 1.98 19.14
C ALA A 31 -4.93 1.11 20.11
N TRP A 32 -3.80 1.62 20.60
CA TRP A 32 -2.93 0.95 21.56
C TRP A 32 -2.64 1.80 22.79
N GLY A 33 -2.95 1.24 23.95
CA GLY A 33 -2.72 1.94 25.23
C GLY A 33 -3.64 3.14 25.44
N VAL A 34 -3.39 3.86 26.54
CA VAL A 34 -4.18 5.04 26.94
C VAL A 34 -3.58 6.36 26.45
N LYS A 35 -2.34 6.35 26.01
CA LYS A 35 -1.55 7.52 25.60
C LYS A 35 -1.61 7.80 24.09
N GLY A 36 -2.62 7.29 23.38
CA GLY A 36 -2.82 7.59 21.96
C GLY A 36 -1.93 6.79 20.99
N GLY A 37 -1.42 5.62 21.39
CA GLY A 37 -0.73 4.72 20.44
C GLY A 37 -1.70 4.10 19.45
N ILE A 38 -1.19 3.72 18.27
CA ILE A 38 -1.93 2.97 17.23
C ILE A 38 -1.18 1.70 16.88
N LYS A 39 -1.95 0.68 16.46
CA LYS A 39 -1.44 -0.54 15.85
C LYS A 39 -1.62 -0.44 14.35
N VAL A 40 -0.56 -0.65 13.61
CA VAL A 40 -0.56 -0.66 12.14
C VAL A 40 -0.24 -2.07 11.66
N GLN A 41 -1.12 -2.60 10.82
CA GLN A 41 -0.86 -3.83 10.07
C GLN A 41 -0.07 -3.46 8.82
N PRO A 42 1.20 -3.87 8.67
CA PRO A 42 1.95 -3.68 7.45
C PRO A 42 1.39 -4.57 6.34
N PHE A 43 1.58 -4.20 5.09
CA PHE A 43 1.24 -5.03 3.94
C PHE A 43 2.39 -5.96 3.53
N SER A 44 3.62 -5.62 3.92
CA SER A 44 4.79 -6.46 3.72
C SER A 44 5.08 -7.27 4.98
N SER A 45 5.59 -8.48 4.82
CA SER A 45 6.18 -9.29 5.91
C SER A 45 7.42 -8.62 6.53
N ASP A 46 8.12 -7.78 5.75
CA ASP A 46 9.17 -6.90 6.23
C ASP A 46 8.65 -5.44 6.31
N PRO A 47 8.38 -4.92 7.51
CA PRO A 47 7.79 -3.60 7.70
C PRO A 47 8.79 -2.45 7.64
N GLN A 48 9.97 -2.60 7.05
CA GLN A 48 11.03 -1.58 6.98
C GLN A 48 10.55 -0.23 6.46
N ALA A 49 9.61 -0.22 5.52
CA ALA A 49 8.99 0.99 5.00
C ALA A 49 8.33 1.87 6.08
N LEU A 50 7.83 1.26 7.17
CA LEU A 50 7.26 1.97 8.31
C LEU A 50 8.31 2.58 9.24
N PHE A 51 9.57 2.15 9.14
CA PHE A 51 10.68 2.65 9.96
C PHE A 51 11.58 3.65 9.24
N CYS A 52 11.55 3.68 7.91
CA CYS A 52 12.45 4.51 7.10
C CYS A 52 12.19 6.02 7.27
N THR A 53 11.01 6.41 7.71
CA THR A 53 10.64 7.81 7.91
C THR A 53 9.73 8.01 9.11
N LYS A 54 9.81 9.20 9.71
CA LYS A 54 8.88 9.65 10.76
C LYS A 54 7.71 10.46 10.20
N LYS A 55 7.66 10.66 8.88
CA LYS A 55 6.61 11.41 8.20
C LYS A 55 5.65 10.43 7.55
N TRP A 56 4.49 10.23 8.16
CA TRP A 56 3.46 9.38 7.65
C TRP A 56 2.28 10.19 7.14
N PHE A 57 1.61 9.67 6.16
CA PHE A 57 0.43 10.26 5.56
C PHE A 57 -0.72 9.28 5.70
N LEU A 58 -1.85 9.75 6.17
CA LEU A 58 -3.03 8.91 6.40
C LEU A 58 -4.15 9.30 5.44
N ARG A 59 -4.80 8.30 4.86
CA ARG A 59 -6.07 8.48 4.15
C ARG A 59 -7.20 7.81 4.92
N PRO A 60 -8.43 8.33 4.84
CA PRO A 60 -9.60 7.64 5.35
C PRO A 60 -9.68 6.19 4.85
N ALA A 61 -10.29 5.31 5.63
CA ALA A 61 -10.67 4.00 5.13
C ALA A 61 -11.51 4.16 3.86
N GLU A 62 -11.25 3.37 2.83
CA GLU A 62 -12.16 3.31 1.69
C GLU A 62 -13.53 2.84 2.19
N ALA A 63 -14.56 3.61 1.92
CA ALA A 63 -15.91 3.12 2.09
C ALA A 63 -16.06 1.90 1.18
N SER A 64 -16.30 0.72 1.75
CA SER A 64 -16.56 -0.48 0.98
C SER A 64 -17.66 -0.14 -0.04
N ALA A 65 -17.33 -0.15 -1.33
CA ALA A 65 -18.29 0.00 -2.41
C ALA A 65 -19.20 -1.24 -2.44
N GLY A 66 -20.11 -1.36 -1.45
CA GLY A 66 -20.94 -2.55 -1.27
C GLY A 66 -22.04 -2.41 -0.25
N ALA A 67 -22.10 -1.31 0.50
CA ALA A 67 -23.27 -1.04 1.35
C ALA A 67 -24.31 -0.23 0.57
N VAL A 68 -25.05 -0.90 -0.31
CA VAL A 68 -26.33 -0.39 -0.81
C VAL A 68 -27.25 -0.27 0.41
N SER A 69 -27.42 0.95 0.91
CA SER A 69 -28.42 1.25 1.93
C SER A 69 -29.79 0.95 1.37
N ARG A 70 -30.39 -0.16 1.79
CA ARG A 70 -31.82 -0.39 1.62
C ARG A 70 -32.57 0.60 2.53
N PRO A 71 -33.45 1.47 2.01
CA PRO A 71 -34.34 2.25 2.84
C PRO A 71 -35.47 1.37 3.30
N GLY A 72 -35.65 1.21 4.60
CA GLY A 72 -36.84 0.66 5.18
C GLY A 72 -36.64 -0.47 6.18
N ALA A 73 -36.47 -0.12 7.45
CA ALA A 73 -37.09 -0.77 8.59
C ALA A 73 -36.80 0.04 9.87
N ALA A 74 -37.78 0.79 10.30
CA ALA A 74 -37.80 1.36 11.64
C ALA A 74 -38.10 0.26 12.65
N SER A 75 -37.31 0.19 13.72
CA SER A 75 -37.74 -0.37 15.00
C SER A 75 -36.92 0.22 16.14
N PRO A 76 -37.57 0.72 17.19
CA PRO A 76 -36.91 1.39 18.30
C PRO A 76 -36.56 0.37 19.38
N ALA A 77 -35.30 0.21 19.69
CA ALA A 77 -34.88 -0.36 20.96
C ALA A 77 -33.77 0.53 21.53
N ALA A 78 -34.12 1.20 22.62
CA ALA A 78 -33.22 1.97 23.44
C ALA A 78 -32.12 1.08 23.97
N GLY A 79 -30.88 1.27 23.47
CA GLY A 79 -29.66 0.70 24.00
C GLY A 79 -28.59 1.77 23.85
N MET A 80 -27.92 2.13 24.95
CA MET A 80 -26.91 3.17 25.10
C MET A 80 -26.01 3.28 23.84
N THR A 81 -26.20 4.35 23.07
CA THR A 81 -25.29 4.76 22.02
C THR A 81 -24.02 5.28 22.69
N THR A 82 -22.98 4.46 22.78
CA THR A 82 -21.62 4.96 22.83
C THR A 82 -21.46 5.84 21.59
N ALA A 83 -21.40 7.16 21.77
CA ALA A 83 -21.12 8.11 20.71
C ALA A 83 -19.79 7.67 20.09
N GLY A 84 -19.86 7.08 18.90
CA GLY A 84 -18.67 6.56 18.21
C GLY A 84 -17.73 7.73 17.96
N VAL A 85 -16.46 7.56 18.31
CA VAL A 85 -15.41 8.52 17.98
C VAL A 85 -15.46 8.79 16.48
N PRO A 86 -15.56 10.05 16.01
CA PRO A 86 -15.63 10.37 14.60
C PRO A 86 -14.38 9.85 13.90
N LYS A 87 -14.56 9.03 12.87
CA LYS A 87 -13.46 8.49 12.08
C LYS A 87 -12.78 9.57 11.25
N LEU A 88 -11.52 9.33 10.89
CA LEU A 88 -10.77 10.18 9.98
C LEU A 88 -11.58 10.41 8.69
N ALA A 89 -11.94 11.67 8.41
CA ALA A 89 -12.76 12.05 7.26
C ALA A 89 -11.95 12.59 6.07
N ARG A 90 -10.72 13.06 6.32
CA ARG A 90 -9.84 13.68 5.33
C ARG A 90 -8.41 13.16 5.46
N PRO A 91 -7.59 13.24 4.40
CA PRO A 91 -6.17 12.95 4.50
C PRO A 91 -5.50 13.79 5.59
N ARG A 92 -4.58 13.18 6.33
CA ARG A 92 -3.86 13.81 7.46
C ARG A 92 -2.40 13.44 7.42
N PHE A 93 -1.54 14.37 7.84
CA PHE A 93 -0.14 14.13 8.16
C PHE A 93 -0.02 13.62 9.61
N LEU A 94 0.94 12.73 9.85
CA LEU A 94 1.25 12.21 11.18
C LEU A 94 2.77 12.22 11.40
N GLN A 95 3.21 13.00 12.40
CA GLN A 95 4.61 12.99 12.82
C GLN A 95 4.85 11.89 13.84
N VAL A 96 5.52 10.82 13.41
CA VAL A 96 5.81 9.64 14.24
C VAL A 96 6.93 9.93 15.23
N LYS A 97 6.70 9.65 16.51
CA LYS A 97 7.72 9.69 17.57
C LYS A 97 8.50 8.38 17.65
N SER A 98 7.77 7.28 17.75
CA SER A 98 8.35 5.95 17.80
C SER A 98 7.49 4.93 17.07
N ALA A 99 8.13 3.96 16.45
CA ALA A 99 7.52 2.79 15.87
C ALA A 99 8.28 1.56 16.37
N ARG A 100 7.58 0.47 16.69
CA ARG A 100 8.15 -0.79 17.18
C ARG A 100 7.35 -1.95 16.66
N GLU A 101 8.02 -2.99 16.23
CA GLU A 101 7.38 -4.26 15.90
C GLU A 101 6.82 -4.93 17.16
N GLN A 102 5.64 -5.50 17.03
CA GLN A 102 5.00 -6.30 18.07
C GLN A 102 4.20 -7.44 17.42
N GLY A 103 4.85 -8.57 17.19
CA GLY A 103 4.29 -9.65 16.38
C GLY A 103 4.05 -9.19 14.95
N ASP A 104 2.86 -9.41 14.41
CA ASP A 104 2.50 -9.08 13.04
C ASP A 104 2.09 -7.60 12.84
N VAL A 105 2.18 -6.77 13.88
CA VAL A 105 1.80 -5.35 13.82
C VAL A 105 2.94 -4.44 14.25
N VAL A 106 2.90 -3.21 13.80
CA VAL A 106 3.77 -2.14 14.27
C VAL A 106 3.00 -1.23 15.22
N VAL A 107 3.50 -1.08 16.44
CA VAL A 107 2.96 -0.14 17.43
C VAL A 107 3.64 1.21 17.25
N VAL A 108 2.84 2.26 17.14
CA VAL A 108 3.30 3.60 16.79
C VAL A 108 2.76 4.62 17.76
N THR A 109 3.61 5.59 18.12
CA THR A 109 3.20 6.81 18.83
C THR A 109 3.56 8.02 17.98
N ALA A 110 2.73 9.05 18.03
CA ALA A 110 2.92 10.28 17.26
C ALA A 110 2.64 11.52 18.10
N ASP A 111 3.11 12.68 17.65
CA ASP A 111 2.98 13.95 18.36
C ASP A 111 1.52 14.34 18.58
N ASP A 112 0.69 14.14 17.57
CA ASP A 112 -0.70 14.58 17.54
C ASP A 112 -1.68 13.58 18.17
N LEU A 113 -1.18 12.42 18.60
CA LEU A 113 -1.99 11.37 19.23
C LEU A 113 -1.83 11.45 20.74
N VAL A 114 -2.58 12.35 21.39
CA VAL A 114 -2.45 12.65 22.82
C VAL A 114 -3.25 11.71 23.71
N ASP A 115 -4.28 11.06 23.18
CA ASP A 115 -5.18 10.17 23.91
C ASP A 115 -5.70 9.01 23.04
N ARG A 116 -6.42 8.10 23.70
CA ARG A 116 -7.00 6.92 23.06
C ARG A 116 -8.07 7.29 22.01
N ASN A 117 -8.84 8.35 22.23
CA ASN A 117 -9.92 8.74 21.30
C ASN A 117 -9.33 9.24 19.99
N ALA A 118 -8.22 10.03 20.05
CA ALA A 118 -7.49 10.44 18.86
C ALA A 118 -6.95 9.24 18.07
N ALA A 119 -6.48 8.19 18.75
CA ALA A 119 -6.02 6.96 18.13
C ALA A 119 -7.18 6.13 17.52
N GLU A 120 -8.30 6.02 18.22
CA GLU A 120 -9.51 5.31 17.73
C GLU A 120 -10.12 5.98 16.50
N ALA A 121 -10.03 7.31 16.39
CA ALA A 121 -10.46 8.05 15.20
C ALA A 121 -9.70 7.61 13.93
N LEU A 122 -8.48 7.10 14.06
CA LEU A 122 -7.65 6.63 12.95
C LEU A 122 -7.91 5.17 12.56
N LYS A 123 -8.74 4.43 13.30
CA LYS A 123 -9.01 3.03 13.01
C LYS A 123 -9.55 2.83 11.60
N GLY A 124 -8.88 1.98 10.84
CA GLY A 124 -9.17 1.69 9.42
C GLY A 124 -8.45 2.63 8.45
N ALA A 125 -7.77 3.67 8.92
CA ALA A 125 -7.02 4.57 8.04
C ALA A 125 -5.89 3.83 7.32
N ARG A 126 -5.66 4.20 6.07
CA ARG A 126 -4.58 3.71 5.22
C ARG A 126 -3.33 4.54 5.49
N VAL A 127 -2.19 3.88 5.62
CA VAL A 127 -0.90 4.52 5.95
C VAL A 127 -0.05 4.60 4.70
N PHE A 128 0.46 5.79 4.40
CA PHE A 128 1.32 6.07 3.27
C PHE A 128 2.63 6.70 3.73
N VAL A 129 3.70 6.38 3.03
CA VAL A 129 5.01 7.05 3.15
C VAL A 129 5.51 7.43 1.77
N SER A 130 6.41 8.42 1.70
CA SER A 130 7.05 8.79 0.44
C SER A 130 8.02 7.67 0.02
N ARG A 131 7.97 7.25 -1.25
CA ARG A 131 8.92 6.27 -1.81
C ARG A 131 10.37 6.75 -1.71
N SER A 132 10.57 8.06 -1.87
CA SER A 132 11.90 8.67 -1.76
C SER A 132 12.51 8.58 -0.35
N ALA A 133 11.70 8.26 0.68
CA ALA A 133 12.17 8.03 2.04
C ALA A 133 12.67 6.59 2.28
N PHE A 134 12.44 5.67 1.34
CA PHE A 134 12.92 4.29 1.47
C PHE A 134 14.44 4.24 1.33
N PRO A 135 15.14 3.35 2.06
CA PRO A 135 16.55 3.09 1.81
C PRO A 135 16.76 2.65 0.36
N THR A 136 17.96 2.86 -0.16
CA THR A 136 18.33 2.26 -1.44
C THR A 136 18.47 0.75 -1.23
N PRO A 137 17.78 -0.10 -1.99
CA PRO A 137 17.95 -1.54 -1.87
C PRO A 137 19.35 -1.95 -2.32
N ASP A 138 19.83 -3.09 -1.84
CA ASP A 138 21.12 -3.65 -2.27
C ASP A 138 21.05 -4.09 -3.74
N GLU A 139 22.22 -4.34 -4.34
CA GLU A 139 22.32 -4.75 -5.74
C GLU A 139 21.58 -6.08 -5.97
N GLY A 140 20.60 -6.05 -6.86
CA GLY A 140 19.74 -7.20 -7.14
C GLY A 140 18.49 -7.32 -6.23
N GLU A 141 18.34 -6.43 -5.25
CA GLU A 141 17.14 -6.32 -4.43
C GLU A 141 16.20 -5.24 -4.96
N PHE A 142 14.92 -5.50 -4.90
CA PHE A 142 13.89 -4.57 -5.39
C PHE A 142 12.73 -4.51 -4.41
N TYR A 143 12.20 -3.31 -4.19
CA TYR A 143 10.92 -3.19 -3.51
C TYR A 143 9.79 -3.60 -4.45
N TRP A 144 8.82 -4.33 -3.96
CA TRP A 144 7.67 -4.77 -4.77
C TRP A 144 6.95 -3.62 -5.47
N VAL A 145 6.84 -2.49 -4.78
CA VAL A 145 6.23 -1.27 -5.32
C VAL A 145 6.94 -0.75 -6.58
N ASP A 146 8.24 -1.00 -6.72
CA ASP A 146 9.01 -0.58 -7.91
C ASP A 146 8.82 -1.55 -9.08
N LEU A 147 8.48 -2.80 -8.81
CA LEU A 147 8.26 -3.83 -9.83
C LEU A 147 6.85 -3.77 -10.42
N ILE A 148 5.86 -3.31 -9.64
CA ILE A 148 4.48 -3.18 -10.11
C ILE A 148 4.41 -2.16 -11.25
N GLY A 149 3.77 -2.56 -12.37
CA GLY A 149 3.63 -1.74 -13.56
C GLY A 149 4.79 -1.84 -14.55
N LEU A 150 5.85 -2.63 -14.26
CA LEU A 150 6.90 -2.92 -15.24
C LEU A 150 6.38 -3.89 -16.31
N ASP A 151 6.83 -3.71 -17.54
CA ASP A 151 6.60 -4.66 -18.61
C ASP A 151 7.55 -5.86 -18.46
N VAL A 152 7.06 -7.06 -18.75
CA VAL A 152 7.86 -8.28 -18.68
C VAL A 152 8.00 -8.86 -20.08
N ARG A 153 9.25 -9.21 -20.49
CA ARG A 153 9.55 -9.81 -21.78
C ARG A 153 10.50 -11.00 -21.61
N ASN A 154 10.43 -11.90 -22.55
CA ASN A 154 11.43 -12.98 -22.64
C ASN A 154 12.69 -12.50 -23.40
N PRO A 155 13.79 -13.29 -23.42
CA PRO A 155 15.01 -12.95 -24.15
C PRO A 155 14.81 -12.79 -25.67
N GLN A 156 13.75 -13.34 -26.23
CA GLN A 156 13.38 -13.21 -27.64
C GLN A 156 12.65 -11.89 -27.92
N GLY A 157 12.33 -11.13 -26.88
CA GLY A 157 11.63 -9.85 -26.97
C GLY A 157 10.11 -9.97 -26.99
N GLU A 158 9.57 -11.16 -26.80
CA GLU A 158 8.13 -11.40 -26.74
C GLU A 158 7.56 -10.88 -25.41
N ALA A 159 6.39 -10.25 -25.45
CA ALA A 159 5.75 -9.70 -24.27
C ALA A 159 5.10 -10.81 -23.43
N LEU A 160 5.53 -10.94 -22.19
CA LEU A 160 4.95 -11.86 -21.21
C LEU A 160 3.80 -11.23 -20.41
N GLY A 161 3.69 -9.91 -20.43
CA GLY A 161 2.66 -9.14 -19.75
C GLY A 161 3.24 -7.96 -18.98
N ARG A 162 2.42 -7.38 -18.07
CA ARG A 162 2.81 -6.30 -17.15
C ARG A 162 2.57 -6.75 -15.72
N VAL A 163 3.51 -6.47 -14.84
CA VAL A 163 3.37 -6.79 -13.42
C VAL A 163 2.18 -6.03 -12.82
N ALA A 164 1.16 -6.76 -12.45
CA ALA A 164 -0.02 -6.22 -11.76
C ALA A 164 0.14 -6.29 -10.25
N ASP A 165 0.78 -7.35 -9.76
CA ASP A 165 0.97 -7.60 -8.33
C ASP A 165 2.12 -8.58 -8.09
N LEU A 166 2.55 -8.73 -6.83
CA LEU A 166 3.45 -9.77 -6.38
C LEU A 166 2.77 -10.61 -5.31
N LEU A 167 2.98 -11.92 -5.40
CA LEU A 167 2.47 -12.89 -4.44
C LEU A 167 3.62 -13.40 -3.58
N ASP A 168 3.44 -13.35 -2.26
CA ASP A 168 4.34 -14.01 -1.33
C ASP A 168 3.90 -15.47 -1.17
N THR A 169 4.75 -16.39 -1.61
CA THR A 169 4.50 -17.84 -1.46
C THR A 169 5.36 -18.46 -0.35
N GLY A 170 6.00 -17.61 0.48
CA GLY A 170 6.87 -18.01 1.59
C GLY A 170 8.34 -18.18 1.14
N PRO A 171 8.71 -19.22 0.37
CA PRO A 171 10.11 -19.41 -0.01
C PRO A 171 10.56 -18.46 -1.13
N GLN A 172 9.64 -17.90 -1.90
CA GLN A 172 9.94 -17.01 -3.02
C GLN A 172 8.74 -16.12 -3.36
N SER A 173 9.03 -14.95 -3.95
CA SER A 173 7.99 -14.09 -4.52
C SER A 173 7.65 -14.54 -5.95
N VAL A 174 6.41 -14.30 -6.36
CA VAL A 174 5.92 -14.60 -7.70
C VAL A 174 5.33 -13.34 -8.32
N LEU A 175 5.77 -12.96 -9.50
CA LEU A 175 5.17 -11.90 -10.30
C LEU A 175 3.82 -12.38 -10.84
N ARG A 176 2.76 -11.65 -10.57
CA ARG A 176 1.48 -11.79 -11.26
C ARG A 176 1.43 -10.78 -12.40
N CYS A 177 1.58 -11.28 -13.62
CA CYS A 177 1.60 -10.47 -14.83
C CYS A 177 0.27 -10.55 -15.56
N GLU A 178 -0.33 -9.41 -15.84
CA GLU A 178 -1.54 -9.33 -16.68
C GLU A 178 -1.17 -9.14 -18.15
N TYR A 179 -1.86 -9.84 -19.04
CA TYR A 179 -1.72 -9.71 -20.49
C TYR A 179 -3.07 -9.92 -21.19
N ALA A 180 -3.15 -9.57 -22.47
CA ALA A 180 -4.29 -9.93 -23.32
C ALA A 180 -3.94 -11.20 -24.08
N ASP A 181 -4.80 -12.22 -24.00
CA ASP A 181 -4.67 -13.45 -24.77
C ASP A 181 -4.92 -13.23 -26.28
N ALA A 182 -4.85 -14.30 -27.07
CA ALA A 182 -5.05 -14.24 -28.51
C ALA A 182 -6.46 -13.75 -28.91
N ASP A 183 -7.46 -13.90 -28.05
CA ASP A 183 -8.82 -13.42 -28.24
C ASP A 183 -9.03 -11.99 -27.69
N GLY A 184 -7.98 -11.36 -27.13
CA GLY A 184 -8.02 -10.04 -26.52
C GLY A 184 -8.67 -10.03 -25.13
N LYS A 185 -8.84 -11.19 -24.49
CA LYS A 185 -9.36 -11.27 -23.12
C LYS A 185 -8.23 -11.11 -22.09
N PRO A 186 -8.52 -10.50 -20.94
CA PRO A 186 -7.53 -10.40 -19.86
C PRO A 186 -7.18 -11.80 -19.35
N ALA A 187 -5.89 -12.09 -19.28
CA ALA A 187 -5.33 -13.31 -18.75
C ALA A 187 -4.17 -12.98 -17.80
N GLU A 188 -3.80 -13.92 -16.96
CA GLU A 188 -2.74 -13.75 -15.97
C GLU A 188 -1.66 -14.82 -16.16
N ARG A 189 -0.41 -14.43 -15.92
CA ARG A 189 0.76 -15.30 -15.92
C ARG A 189 1.50 -15.13 -14.61
N LEU A 190 1.89 -16.26 -13.99
CA LEU A 190 2.66 -16.28 -12.75
C LEU A 190 4.10 -16.65 -13.08
N ILE A 191 5.04 -15.74 -12.76
CA ILE A 191 6.46 -15.92 -13.03
C ILE A 191 7.20 -15.86 -11.70
N PRO A 192 7.92 -16.91 -11.25
CA PRO A 192 8.70 -16.87 -10.04
C PRO A 192 9.79 -15.78 -10.11
N PHE A 193 9.83 -14.91 -9.10
CA PHE A 193 10.82 -13.83 -9.03
C PHE A 193 12.09 -14.35 -8.37
N VAL A 194 12.83 -15.15 -9.08
CA VAL A 194 14.10 -15.76 -8.65
C VAL A 194 15.16 -15.61 -9.74
N SER A 195 16.43 -15.59 -9.36
CA SER A 195 17.55 -15.42 -10.28
C SER A 195 17.67 -16.50 -11.36
N ALA A 196 17.01 -17.65 -11.16
CA ALA A 196 16.95 -18.71 -12.16
C ALA A 196 16.11 -18.33 -13.38
N TYR A 197 15.11 -17.47 -13.22
CA TYR A 197 14.20 -17.03 -14.28
C TYR A 197 14.30 -15.55 -14.60
N ILE A 198 14.64 -14.69 -13.63
CA ILE A 198 14.77 -13.25 -13.84
C ILE A 198 16.20 -12.95 -14.29
N LEU A 199 16.36 -12.58 -15.54
CA LEU A 199 17.66 -12.29 -16.13
C LEU A 199 18.12 -10.86 -15.87
N SER A 200 17.19 -9.90 -15.92
CA SER A 200 17.48 -8.50 -15.60
C SER A 200 16.23 -7.73 -15.20
N VAL A 201 16.42 -6.70 -14.38
CA VAL A 201 15.39 -5.72 -14.00
C VAL A 201 15.95 -4.33 -14.27
N SER A 202 15.29 -3.55 -15.12
CA SER A 202 15.60 -2.15 -15.37
C SER A 202 14.42 -1.28 -14.95
N LEU A 203 14.58 -0.60 -13.80
CA LEU A 203 13.56 0.34 -13.30
C LEU A 203 13.50 1.59 -14.19
N ALA A 204 14.63 1.99 -14.80
CA ALA A 204 14.72 3.14 -15.69
C ALA A 204 13.93 2.92 -16.99
N ASP A 205 14.06 1.73 -17.58
CA ASP A 205 13.39 1.33 -18.82
C ASP A 205 11.98 0.75 -18.56
N LYS A 206 11.62 0.57 -17.29
CA LYS A 206 10.39 -0.08 -16.84
C LYS A 206 10.22 -1.48 -17.44
N LEU A 207 11.29 -2.28 -17.42
CA LEU A 207 11.35 -3.57 -18.08
C LEU A 207 11.98 -4.64 -17.17
N ILE A 208 11.36 -5.81 -17.13
CA ILE A 208 11.91 -7.04 -16.59
C ILE A 208 12.14 -8.00 -17.75
N VAL A 209 13.33 -8.61 -17.82
CA VAL A 209 13.61 -9.71 -18.75
C VAL A 209 13.59 -11.01 -17.97
N ALA A 210 12.68 -11.91 -18.35
CA ALA A 210 12.50 -13.21 -17.71
C ALA A 210 12.65 -14.35 -18.71
N ASP A 211 13.42 -15.36 -18.36
CA ASP A 211 13.51 -16.62 -19.12
C ASP A 211 12.26 -17.46 -18.85
N TRP A 212 11.19 -17.13 -19.57
CA TRP A 212 9.86 -17.72 -19.40
C TRP A 212 9.18 -17.87 -20.76
N GLY A 213 8.46 -18.99 -20.94
CA GLY A 213 7.74 -19.27 -22.19
C GLY A 213 6.35 -18.65 -22.23
N LEU A 214 5.82 -18.48 -23.44
CA LEU A 214 4.43 -18.04 -23.64
C LEU A 214 3.42 -19.13 -23.29
N ASP A 215 3.85 -20.38 -23.23
CA ASP A 215 3.00 -21.58 -23.03
C ASP A 215 2.83 -21.97 -21.55
N TYR A 216 3.43 -21.21 -20.63
CA TYR A 216 3.34 -21.46 -19.20
C TYR A 216 2.27 -20.60 -18.53
#